data_c78446bc263a595e711323356ff14163
#
_entry.id   c78446bc263a595e711323356ff14163
#
_cell.length_a   1.000
_cell.length_b   1.000
_cell.length_c   1.000
_cell.angle_alpha   90.00
_cell.angle_beta   90.00
_cell.angle_gamma   90.00
#
_symmetry.space_group_name_H-M   'P 1'
#
loop_
_entity.id
_entity.type
_entity.pdbx_description
1 polymer ?
#
loop_
_entity_poly.entity_id
_entity_poly.type
_entity_poly.pdbx_seq_one_letter_code
_entity_poly.pdbx_strand_id
1 'polypeptide(L)'
;MDDKRQGIVHIIGPEQGFTQPGNIIVCGDSHTATHGAFGALAFGIGTSEVEHVLATQTLVQKKSKNFRINVNGSLPIGVTSKDVILQIIGKIGTAGGTGYVIEYAGNLISSLSVEQRMTCLLYTSP
;
A
#
# COMPACT_ATOMS: atom_id res chain seq x y z
N MET A 1 -24.31 13.88 2.76
CA MET A 1 -22.93 14.26 2.43
C MET A 1 -22.30 15.22 3.47
N ASP A 2 -22.98 15.54 4.54
CA ASP A 2 -22.53 16.55 5.53
C ASP A 2 -21.96 15.95 6.83
N ASP A 3 -21.50 14.68 6.79
CA ASP A 3 -20.87 14.04 7.94
C ASP A 3 -19.45 14.63 8.14
N LYS A 4 -19.15 15.10 9.35
CA LYS A 4 -17.84 15.66 9.71
C LYS A 4 -16.67 14.67 9.58
N ARG A 5 -16.98 13.38 9.49
CA ARG A 5 -16.00 12.30 9.31
C ARG A 5 -15.70 12.01 7.84
N GLN A 6 -16.35 12.71 6.91
CA GLN A 6 -16.09 12.55 5.48
C GLN A 6 -14.68 13.01 5.13
N GLY A 7 -13.99 12.27 4.28
CA GLY A 7 -12.66 12.60 3.83
C GLY A 7 -12.13 11.59 2.80
N ILE A 8 -10.87 11.74 2.45
CA ILE A 8 -10.17 10.83 1.53
C ILE A 8 -10.03 9.46 2.21
N VAL A 9 -10.36 8.38 1.50
CA VAL A 9 -10.36 7.01 2.03
C VAL A 9 -9.03 6.60 2.67
N HIS A 10 -7.92 7.05 2.12
CA HIS A 10 -6.56 6.73 2.62
C HIS A 10 -6.24 7.41 3.97
N ILE A 11 -7.02 8.40 4.36
CA ILE A 11 -6.94 9.09 5.65
C ILE A 11 -8.03 8.55 6.58
N ILE A 12 -9.30 8.66 6.17
CA ILE A 12 -10.42 8.28 7.04
C ILE A 12 -10.47 6.78 7.35
N GLY A 13 -10.01 5.94 6.42
CA GLY A 13 -9.96 4.49 6.62
C GLY A 13 -9.10 4.13 7.84
N PRO A 14 -7.83 4.56 7.91
CA PRO A 14 -6.98 4.37 9.08
C PRO A 14 -7.44 5.13 10.32
N GLU A 15 -7.75 6.42 10.21
CA GLU A 15 -8.08 7.27 11.37
C GLU A 15 -9.36 6.83 12.09
N GLN A 16 -10.33 6.30 11.35
CA GLN A 16 -11.58 5.79 11.93
C GLN A 16 -11.53 4.30 12.25
N GLY A 17 -10.38 3.64 12.06
CA GLY A 17 -10.18 2.24 12.40
C GLY A 17 -10.82 1.25 11.41
N PHE A 18 -11.21 1.67 10.21
CA PHE A 18 -11.71 0.76 9.17
C PHE A 18 -10.59 -0.07 8.54
N THR A 19 -9.40 0.51 8.41
CA THR A 19 -8.22 -0.19 7.89
C THR A 19 -7.56 -0.98 9.00
N GLN A 20 -7.64 -2.31 8.94
CA GLN A 20 -7.11 -3.22 9.94
C GLN A 20 -6.18 -4.26 9.29
N PRO A 21 -5.23 -4.83 10.05
CA PRO A 21 -4.42 -5.94 9.59
C PRO A 21 -5.31 -7.12 9.11
N GLY A 22 -4.96 -7.68 7.96
CA GLY A 22 -5.70 -8.80 7.36
C GLY A 22 -6.92 -8.40 6.52
N ASN A 23 -7.28 -7.12 6.48
CA ASN A 23 -8.35 -6.66 5.59
C ASN A 23 -7.90 -6.73 4.12
N ILE A 24 -8.87 -6.94 3.23
CA ILE A 24 -8.71 -6.73 1.78
C ILE A 24 -9.41 -5.42 1.45
N ILE A 25 -8.66 -4.46 0.90
CA ILE A 25 -9.17 -3.13 0.57
C ILE A 25 -8.96 -2.86 -0.91
N VAL A 26 -10.05 -2.58 -1.61
CA VAL A 26 -10.02 -2.17 -3.02
C VAL A 26 -10.71 -0.82 -3.19
N CYS A 27 -10.20 -0.02 -4.09
CA CYS A 27 -10.71 1.32 -4.34
C CYS A 27 -10.34 1.75 -5.77
N GLY A 28 -11.12 2.62 -6.37
CA GLY A 28 -10.84 3.20 -7.68
C GLY A 28 -9.70 4.24 -7.70
N ASP A 29 -8.80 4.18 -6.75
CA ASP A 29 -7.66 5.08 -6.58
C ASP A 29 -6.35 4.30 -6.58
N SER A 30 -5.36 4.78 -7.36
CA SER A 30 -4.04 4.15 -7.48
C SER A 30 -3.23 4.15 -6.17
N HIS A 31 -3.54 5.04 -5.22
CA HIS A 31 -2.86 5.13 -3.92
C HIS A 31 -3.39 4.14 -2.87
N THR A 32 -4.30 3.25 -3.23
CA THR A 32 -4.93 2.28 -2.32
C THR A 32 -3.90 1.36 -1.65
N ALA A 33 -2.78 1.07 -2.31
CA ALA A 33 -1.70 0.25 -1.73
C ALA A 33 -1.13 0.82 -0.42
N THR A 34 -1.31 2.12 -0.13
CA THR A 34 -0.87 2.74 1.14
C THR A 34 -1.49 2.13 2.38
N HIS A 35 -2.71 1.54 2.27
CA HIS A 35 -3.34 0.80 3.37
C HIS A 35 -2.54 -0.44 3.81
N GLY A 36 -1.62 -0.92 2.97
CA GLY A 36 -0.67 -1.99 3.33
C GLY A 36 0.25 -1.62 4.50
N ALA A 37 0.46 -0.32 4.78
CA ALA A 37 1.21 0.13 5.95
C ALA A 37 0.58 -0.34 7.28
N PHE A 38 -0.71 -0.63 7.25
CA PHE A 38 -1.52 -1.13 8.37
C PHE A 38 -1.72 -2.65 8.33
N GLY A 39 -1.01 -3.36 7.44
CA GLY A 39 -1.13 -4.82 7.30
C GLY A 39 -2.36 -5.28 6.50
N ALA A 40 -2.99 -4.41 5.75
CA ALA A 40 -4.06 -4.77 4.81
C ALA A 40 -3.48 -5.20 3.46
N LEU A 41 -4.16 -6.11 2.75
CA LEU A 41 -3.93 -6.35 1.33
C LEU A 41 -4.75 -5.33 0.54
N ALA A 42 -4.08 -4.34 -0.04
CA ALA A 42 -4.77 -3.21 -0.64
C ALA A 42 -4.23 -2.87 -2.04
N PHE A 43 -5.14 -2.64 -2.99
CA PHE A 43 -4.77 -2.29 -4.36
C PHE A 43 -5.88 -1.52 -5.07
N GLY A 44 -5.48 -0.69 -6.04
CA GLY A 44 -6.39 0.03 -6.92
C GLY A 44 -7.05 -0.90 -7.93
N ILE A 45 -8.30 -0.58 -8.28
CA ILE A 45 -9.09 -1.31 -9.30
C ILE A 45 -9.73 -0.33 -10.27
N GLY A 46 -10.08 -0.80 -11.45
CA GLY A 46 -10.77 0.00 -12.45
C GLY A 46 -12.23 0.31 -12.07
N THR A 47 -12.81 1.33 -12.71
CA THR A 47 -14.19 1.79 -12.42
C THR A 47 -15.24 0.70 -12.62
N SER A 48 -15.12 -0.15 -13.65
CA SER A 48 -16.01 -1.29 -13.89
C SER A 48 -15.87 -2.38 -12.81
N GLU A 49 -14.67 -2.56 -12.26
CA GLU A 49 -14.44 -3.48 -11.15
C GLU A 49 -15.02 -2.91 -9.84
N VAL A 50 -14.97 -1.58 -9.63
CA VAL A 50 -15.64 -0.92 -8.50
C VAL A 50 -17.13 -1.18 -8.55
N GLU A 51 -17.78 -1.01 -9.71
CA GLU A 51 -19.20 -1.32 -9.92
C GLU A 51 -19.50 -2.78 -9.55
N HIS A 52 -18.69 -3.71 -10.05
CA HIS A 52 -18.83 -5.14 -9.75
C HIS A 52 -18.70 -5.43 -8.26
N VAL A 53 -17.70 -4.88 -7.59
CA VAL A 53 -17.50 -5.08 -6.14
C VAL A 53 -18.64 -4.49 -5.34
N LEU A 54 -19.15 -3.32 -5.68
CA LEU A 54 -20.30 -2.72 -5.00
C LEU A 54 -21.56 -3.57 -5.15
N ALA A 55 -21.75 -4.19 -6.31
CA ALA A 55 -22.92 -5.03 -6.59
C ALA A 55 -22.83 -6.43 -5.95
N THR A 56 -21.64 -7.04 -5.92
CA THR A 56 -21.48 -8.46 -5.61
C THR A 56 -20.61 -8.76 -4.39
N GLN A 57 -19.89 -7.77 -3.87
CA GLN A 57 -18.88 -7.91 -2.81
C GLN A 57 -17.77 -8.92 -3.17
N THR A 58 -17.55 -9.15 -4.46
CA THR A 58 -16.54 -10.07 -4.98
C THR A 58 -15.70 -9.43 -6.06
N LEU A 59 -14.48 -9.93 -6.23
CA LEU A 59 -13.58 -9.54 -7.31
C LEU A 59 -12.79 -10.74 -7.78
N VAL A 60 -12.80 -10.98 -9.09
CA VAL A 60 -11.99 -12.05 -9.70
C VAL A 60 -10.59 -11.51 -9.94
N GLN A 61 -9.63 -12.08 -9.23
CA GLN A 61 -8.22 -11.70 -9.35
C GLN A 61 -7.34 -12.90 -9.68
N LYS A 62 -6.33 -12.67 -10.53
CA LYS A 62 -5.28 -13.67 -10.75
C LYS A 62 -4.45 -13.79 -9.47
N LYS A 63 -4.19 -15.01 -9.02
CA LYS A 63 -3.35 -15.24 -7.84
C LYS A 63 -1.98 -14.58 -8.03
N SER A 64 -1.66 -13.60 -7.17
CA SER A 64 -0.37 -12.93 -7.14
C SER A 64 0.72 -13.86 -6.61
N LYS A 65 1.95 -13.62 -7.06
CA LYS A 65 3.15 -14.22 -6.46
C LYS A 65 3.57 -13.43 -5.23
N ASN A 66 4.37 -14.04 -4.35
CA ASN A 66 4.93 -13.34 -3.19
C ASN A 66 6.34 -12.83 -3.52
N PHE A 67 6.61 -11.59 -3.10
CA PHE A 67 7.91 -10.96 -3.22
C PHE A 67 8.28 -10.30 -1.88
N ARG A 68 9.38 -10.71 -1.29
CA ARG A 68 9.86 -10.14 -0.03
C ARG A 68 11.09 -9.29 -0.27
N ILE A 69 11.05 -8.05 0.24
CA ILE A 69 12.15 -7.10 0.19
C ILE A 69 12.63 -6.85 1.62
N ASN A 70 13.85 -7.31 1.92
CA ASN A 70 14.46 -7.07 3.23
C ASN A 70 15.35 -5.82 3.16
N VAL A 71 15.03 -4.81 3.98
CA VAL A 71 15.81 -3.58 4.11
C VAL A 71 16.36 -3.51 5.52
N ASN A 72 17.68 -3.63 5.63
CA ASN A 72 18.40 -3.62 6.90
C ASN A 72 19.36 -2.43 6.98
N GLY A 73 19.66 -1.99 8.20
CA GLY A 73 20.53 -0.88 8.48
C GLY A 73 19.81 0.26 9.22
N SER A 74 20.33 1.46 9.07
CA SER A 74 19.75 2.69 9.62
C SER A 74 19.80 3.79 8.55
N LEU A 75 18.87 4.73 8.62
CA LEU A 75 18.88 5.89 7.72
C LEU A 75 19.99 6.86 8.16
N PRO A 76 20.91 7.20 7.25
CA PRO A 76 21.85 8.31 7.49
C PRO A 76 21.11 9.65 7.63
N ILE A 77 21.80 10.64 8.21
CA ILE A 77 21.25 12.00 8.31
C ILE A 77 20.93 12.52 6.90
N GLY A 78 19.71 13.04 6.72
CA GLY A 78 19.24 13.59 5.45
C GLY A 78 18.61 12.58 4.50
N VAL A 79 18.64 11.27 4.81
CA VAL A 79 17.98 10.23 4.03
C VAL A 79 16.60 9.93 4.62
N THR A 80 15.59 9.85 3.76
CA THR A 80 14.20 9.63 4.13
C THR A 80 13.67 8.27 3.62
N SER A 81 12.49 7.88 4.05
CA SER A 81 11.81 6.68 3.52
C SER A 81 11.55 6.76 2.01
N LYS A 82 11.39 7.99 1.47
CA LYS A 82 11.25 8.20 0.03
C LYS A 82 12.51 7.80 -0.73
N ASP A 83 13.68 8.12 -0.21
CA ASP A 83 14.96 7.75 -0.83
C ASP A 83 15.14 6.23 -0.82
N VAL A 84 14.70 5.57 0.25
CA VAL A 84 14.74 4.10 0.34
C VAL A 84 13.89 3.46 -0.76
N ILE A 85 12.64 3.91 -0.93
CA ILE A 85 11.78 3.29 -1.96
C ILE A 85 12.26 3.61 -3.37
N LEU A 86 12.76 4.82 -3.62
CA LEU A 86 13.33 5.18 -4.91
C LEU A 86 14.57 4.32 -5.24
N GLN A 87 15.39 4.02 -4.24
CA GLN A 87 16.53 3.10 -4.40
C GLN A 87 16.07 1.66 -4.70
N ILE A 88 15.01 1.20 -4.04
CA ILE A 88 14.41 -0.12 -4.32
C ILE A 88 13.91 -0.16 -5.77
N ILE A 89 13.12 0.83 -6.19
CA ILE A 89 12.60 0.93 -7.56
C ILE A 89 13.75 0.98 -8.57
N GLY A 90 14.82 1.72 -8.27
CA GLY A 90 16.02 1.76 -9.11
C GLY A 90 16.69 0.39 -9.30
N LYS A 91 16.55 -0.52 -8.33
CA LYS A 91 17.11 -1.88 -8.40
C LYS A 91 16.20 -2.88 -9.10
N ILE A 92 14.89 -2.83 -8.84
CA ILE A 92 13.94 -3.81 -9.38
C ILE A 92 13.24 -3.34 -10.66
N GLY A 93 13.36 -2.06 -11.00
CA GLY A 93 12.65 -1.40 -12.09
C GLY A 93 11.23 -0.96 -11.69
N THR A 94 10.66 -0.05 -12.47
CA THR A 94 9.33 0.52 -12.22
C THR A 94 8.20 -0.52 -12.29
N ALA A 95 8.35 -1.57 -13.09
CA ALA A 95 7.41 -2.68 -13.22
C ALA A 95 7.81 -3.92 -12.42
N GLY A 96 8.85 -3.84 -11.58
CA GLY A 96 9.42 -5.00 -10.87
C GLY A 96 8.48 -5.68 -9.89
N GLY A 97 7.45 -4.96 -9.42
CA GLY A 97 6.41 -5.48 -8.53
C GLY A 97 5.16 -6.02 -9.21
N THR A 98 5.05 -5.88 -10.54
CA THR A 98 3.82 -6.26 -11.26
C THR A 98 3.50 -7.74 -11.11
N GLY A 99 2.29 -8.05 -10.64
CA GLY A 99 1.84 -9.43 -10.38
C GLY A 99 2.34 -10.04 -9.08
N TYR A 100 2.93 -9.24 -8.20
CA TYR A 100 3.39 -9.67 -6.88
C TYR A 100 2.65 -8.93 -5.75
N VAL A 101 2.48 -9.63 -4.64
CA VAL A 101 2.25 -8.99 -3.33
C VAL A 101 3.63 -8.79 -2.70
N ILE A 102 3.97 -7.54 -2.40
CA ILE A 102 5.27 -7.17 -1.86
C ILE A 102 5.18 -7.06 -0.34
N GLU A 103 6.01 -7.86 0.35
CA GLU A 103 6.25 -7.74 1.78
C GLU A 103 7.55 -6.98 2.03
N TYR A 104 7.46 -5.83 2.68
CA TYR A 104 8.63 -5.11 3.17
C TYR A 104 9.00 -5.59 4.57
N ALA A 105 10.23 -5.99 4.77
CA ALA A 105 10.75 -6.55 6.00
C ALA A 105 12.15 -6.00 6.32
N GLY A 106 12.67 -6.35 7.50
CA GLY A 106 13.98 -5.93 7.97
C GLY A 106 13.91 -4.87 9.06
N ASN A 107 15.03 -4.68 9.77
CA ASN A 107 15.06 -3.80 10.93
C ASN A 107 14.83 -2.32 10.58
N LEU A 108 15.24 -1.87 9.40
CA LEU A 108 14.94 -0.53 8.94
C LEU A 108 13.43 -0.32 8.81
N ILE A 109 12.73 -1.23 8.11
CA ILE A 109 11.27 -1.12 7.92
C ILE A 109 10.54 -1.13 9.26
N SER A 110 10.98 -1.96 10.21
CA SER A 110 10.39 -2.03 11.55
C SER A 110 10.57 -0.72 12.34
N SER A 111 11.61 0.04 12.08
CA SER A 111 11.88 1.33 12.73
C SER A 111 11.13 2.53 12.13
N LEU A 112 10.55 2.38 10.94
CA LEU A 112 9.81 3.45 10.27
C LEU A 112 8.47 3.71 10.97
N SER A 113 8.08 5.00 11.03
CA SER A 113 6.72 5.38 11.42
C SER A 113 5.70 4.90 10.38
N VAL A 114 4.41 4.93 10.73
CA VAL A 114 3.34 4.52 9.80
C VAL A 114 3.33 5.40 8.55
N GLU A 115 3.50 6.71 8.70
CA GLU A 115 3.54 7.67 7.60
C GLU A 115 4.73 7.40 6.67
N GLN A 116 5.87 7.04 7.23
CA GLN A 116 7.05 6.65 6.47
C GLN A 116 6.82 5.34 5.69
N ARG A 117 6.11 4.37 6.29
CA ARG A 117 5.71 3.13 5.59
C ARG A 117 4.71 3.41 4.48
N MET A 118 3.72 4.28 4.71
CA MET A 118 2.77 4.72 3.68
C MET A 118 3.51 5.35 2.49
N THR A 119 4.52 6.17 2.73
CA THR A 119 5.36 6.74 1.68
C THR A 119 6.05 5.66 0.84
N CYS A 120 6.57 4.61 1.45
CA CYS A 120 7.15 3.49 0.72
C CYS A 120 6.12 2.79 -0.18
N LEU A 121 4.92 2.54 0.33
CA LEU A 121 3.87 1.82 -0.38
C LEU A 121 3.24 2.63 -1.51
N LEU A 122 3.18 3.95 -1.37
CA LEU A 122 2.67 4.86 -2.39
C LEU A 122 3.40 4.69 -3.73
N TYR A 123 4.70 4.51 -3.70
CA TYR A 123 5.54 4.40 -4.90
C TYR A 123 5.65 2.98 -5.47
N THR A 124 5.07 1.99 -4.80
CA THR A 124 5.04 0.59 -5.28
C THR A 124 3.69 0.17 -5.84
N SER A 125 2.72 1.07 -5.89
CA SER A 125 1.47 0.88 -6.62
C SER A 125 1.75 0.75 -8.11
N PRO A 126 1.19 -0.28 -8.78
CA PRO A 126 1.30 -0.41 -10.24
C PRO A 126 0.55 0.70 -10.97
#